data_65168ec21349539299bce16e5eb868db
#
_entry.id   65168ec21349539299bce16e5eb868db
#
_cell.length_a   1.000
_cell.length_b   1.000
_cell.length_c   1.000
_cell.angle_alpha   90.00
_cell.angle_beta   90.00
_cell.angle_gamma   90.00
#
_symmetry.space_group_name_H-M   'P 1'
#
loop_
_entity.id
_entity.type
_entity.pdbx_description
1 polymer ?
#
loop_
_entity_poly.entity_id
_entity_poly.type
_entity_poly.pdbx_seq_one_letter_code
_entity_poly.pdbx_strand_id
1 'polypeptide(L)'
;MRSSDFKNLDVWKLSMNLAFSVYGLIRSLPKEEKFGLCDQMRRAAVSVPSNIAEGQSRNSAKEFIHFLSMSRGSLAELETQLLLCVGLGYVQEGALTDIFLNIGSIGRMIKSLMNTLENPNSKNRPSQQPNNQQPNNQQPNNQQPNNPTTQQPNNPTTQQPNNQKT
;
A
#
# COMPACT_ATOMS: atom_id res chain seq x y z
N MET A 1 -31.00 -20.84 -6.02
CA MET A 1 -29.98 -20.08 -5.27
C MET A 1 -28.60 -20.62 -5.66
N ARG A 2 -27.80 -19.86 -6.40
CA ARG A 2 -26.37 -20.21 -6.55
C ARG A 2 -25.72 -19.89 -5.21
N SER A 3 -25.40 -20.91 -4.42
CA SER A 3 -24.45 -20.78 -3.34
C SER A 3 -23.16 -20.30 -3.98
N SER A 4 -22.90 -18.98 -3.96
CA SER A 4 -21.63 -18.45 -4.37
C SER A 4 -20.60 -18.95 -3.36
N ASP A 5 -19.85 -19.95 -3.79
CA ASP A 5 -18.91 -20.63 -2.91
C ASP A 5 -17.73 -19.68 -2.63
N PHE A 6 -17.80 -18.95 -1.52
CA PHE A 6 -16.73 -18.07 -1.04
C PHE A 6 -15.39 -18.78 -0.95
N LYS A 7 -15.41 -20.13 -0.79
CA LYS A 7 -14.21 -20.97 -0.73
C LYS A 7 -13.42 -20.97 -2.03
N ASN A 8 -14.03 -20.58 -3.16
CA ASN A 8 -13.37 -20.44 -4.46
C ASN A 8 -12.66 -19.09 -4.61
N LEU A 9 -12.92 -18.12 -3.73
CA LEU A 9 -12.25 -16.82 -3.78
C LEU A 9 -10.80 -16.94 -3.28
N ASP A 10 -9.84 -16.56 -4.12
CA ASP A 10 -8.42 -16.61 -3.75
C ASP A 10 -8.10 -15.66 -2.58
N VAL A 11 -8.78 -14.51 -2.51
CA VAL A 11 -8.66 -13.58 -1.38
C VAL A 11 -9.12 -14.23 -0.06
N TRP A 12 -10.15 -15.07 -0.10
CA TRP A 12 -10.58 -15.80 1.08
C TRP A 12 -9.57 -16.88 1.49
N LYS A 13 -9.07 -17.67 0.54
CA LYS A 13 -8.04 -18.68 0.80
C LYS A 13 -6.79 -18.08 1.41
N LEU A 14 -6.31 -16.95 0.84
CA LEU A 14 -5.12 -16.28 1.35
C LEU A 14 -5.36 -15.69 2.75
N SER A 15 -6.56 -15.18 3.03
CA SER A 15 -6.91 -14.66 4.37
C SER A 15 -7.03 -15.79 5.42
N MET A 16 -7.46 -16.99 5.03
CA MET A 16 -7.40 -18.17 5.90
C MET A 16 -5.95 -18.55 6.24
N ASN A 17 -5.05 -18.55 5.24
CA ASN A 17 -3.63 -18.82 5.47
C ASN A 17 -3.00 -17.77 6.40
N LEU A 18 -3.35 -16.49 6.23
CA LEU A 18 -2.95 -15.42 7.14
C LEU A 18 -3.40 -15.71 8.57
N ALA A 19 -4.66 -16.10 8.76
CA ALA A 19 -5.18 -16.45 10.09
C ALA A 19 -4.39 -17.60 10.72
N PHE A 20 -4.08 -18.66 9.97
CA PHE A 20 -3.26 -19.78 10.48
C PHE A 20 -1.85 -19.32 10.88
N SER A 21 -1.21 -18.48 10.08
CA SER A 21 0.11 -17.91 10.40
C SER A 21 0.08 -17.10 11.69
N VAL A 22 -0.95 -16.26 11.88
CA VAL A 22 -1.14 -15.47 13.11
C VAL A 22 -1.36 -16.37 14.32
N TYR A 23 -2.18 -17.43 14.20
CA TYR A 23 -2.36 -18.41 15.29
C TYR A 23 -1.06 -19.14 15.63
N GLY A 24 -0.21 -19.41 14.64
CA GLY A 24 1.14 -19.94 14.86
C GLY A 24 2.01 -18.98 15.67
N LEU A 25 2.06 -17.72 15.25
CA LEU A 25 2.83 -16.64 15.90
C LEU A 25 2.42 -16.45 17.36
N ILE A 26 1.12 -16.39 17.63
CA ILE A 26 0.57 -16.13 18.97
C ILE A 26 1.08 -17.17 20.00
N ARG A 27 1.39 -18.40 19.59
CA ARG A 27 1.91 -19.43 20.49
C ARG A 27 3.29 -19.09 21.05
N SER A 28 4.05 -18.24 20.37
CA SER A 28 5.40 -17.80 20.79
C SER A 28 5.39 -16.51 21.60
N LEU A 29 4.25 -15.83 21.72
CA LEU A 29 4.14 -14.58 22.46
C LEU A 29 4.09 -14.83 24.00
N PRO A 30 4.43 -13.80 24.82
CA PRO A 30 4.37 -13.90 26.27
C PRO A 30 2.98 -14.33 26.78
N LYS A 31 2.96 -15.15 27.81
CA LYS A 31 1.69 -15.69 28.38
C LYS A 31 0.83 -14.59 29.00
N GLU A 32 1.44 -13.50 29.41
CA GLU A 32 0.81 -12.31 29.98
C GLU A 32 -0.12 -11.64 28.96
N GLU A 33 0.24 -11.74 27.66
CA GLU A 33 -0.54 -11.18 26.54
C GLU A 33 -1.73 -12.04 26.11
N LYS A 34 -1.94 -13.20 26.75
CA LYS A 34 -2.96 -14.16 26.35
C LYS A 34 -4.36 -13.56 26.24
N PHE A 35 -4.74 -12.68 27.18
CA PHE A 35 -6.04 -12.01 27.26
C PHE A 35 -5.99 -10.55 26.76
N GLY A 36 -4.81 -10.06 26.41
CA GLY A 36 -4.55 -8.75 25.84
C GLY A 36 -4.37 -8.82 24.33
N LEU A 37 -3.14 -8.55 23.89
CA LEU A 37 -2.75 -8.46 22.47
C LEU A 37 -3.02 -9.72 21.69
N CYS A 38 -2.74 -10.91 22.26
CA CYS A 38 -3.00 -12.21 21.59
C CYS A 38 -4.47 -12.41 21.26
N ASP A 39 -5.39 -12.01 22.14
CA ASP A 39 -6.81 -12.17 21.91
C ASP A 39 -7.32 -11.19 20.85
N GLN A 40 -6.84 -9.97 20.85
CA GLN A 40 -7.12 -8.98 19.80
C GLN A 40 -6.64 -9.45 18.43
N MET A 41 -5.40 -9.98 18.34
CA MET A 41 -4.84 -10.53 17.11
C MET A 41 -5.68 -11.71 16.57
N ARG A 42 -6.17 -12.60 17.45
CA ARG A 42 -7.06 -13.69 17.02
C ARG A 42 -8.34 -13.15 16.43
N ARG A 43 -8.97 -12.18 17.09
CA ARG A 43 -10.23 -11.58 16.61
C ARG A 43 -10.04 -10.90 15.27
N ALA A 44 -9.01 -10.07 15.13
CA ALA A 44 -8.70 -9.40 13.87
C ALA A 44 -8.42 -10.40 12.74
N ALA A 45 -7.56 -11.40 12.98
CA ALA A 45 -7.20 -12.41 11.99
C ALA A 45 -8.38 -13.25 11.49
N VAL A 46 -9.30 -13.64 12.39
CA VAL A 46 -10.52 -14.40 12.02
C VAL A 46 -11.55 -13.52 11.33
N SER A 47 -11.63 -12.25 11.71
CA SER A 47 -12.58 -11.29 11.14
C SER A 47 -12.36 -11.06 9.64
N VAL A 48 -11.12 -11.12 9.15
CA VAL A 48 -10.80 -10.94 7.72
C VAL A 48 -11.53 -11.94 6.84
N PRO A 49 -11.29 -13.26 6.94
CA PRO A 49 -11.97 -14.26 6.11
C PRO A 49 -13.48 -14.34 6.40
N SER A 50 -13.90 -14.09 7.63
CA SER A 50 -15.32 -14.13 8.02
C SER A 50 -16.12 -13.05 7.31
N ASN A 51 -15.64 -11.81 7.26
CA ASN A 51 -16.30 -10.73 6.54
C ASN A 51 -16.34 -10.99 5.03
N ILE A 52 -15.28 -11.56 4.43
CA ILE A 52 -15.28 -11.92 3.00
C ILE A 52 -16.36 -12.97 2.73
N ALA A 53 -16.45 -14.02 3.55
CA ALA A 53 -17.43 -15.08 3.39
C ALA A 53 -18.86 -14.58 3.60
N GLU A 54 -19.08 -13.75 4.62
CA GLU A 54 -20.40 -13.17 4.89
C GLU A 54 -20.84 -12.25 3.75
N GLY A 55 -19.97 -11.33 3.31
CA GLY A 55 -20.27 -10.42 2.21
C GLY A 55 -20.59 -11.17 0.91
N GLN A 56 -19.84 -12.23 0.58
CA GLN A 56 -20.09 -13.07 -0.59
C GLN A 56 -21.44 -13.79 -0.52
N SER A 57 -21.94 -14.10 0.68
CA SER A 57 -23.25 -14.75 0.86
C SER A 57 -24.44 -13.78 0.73
N ARG A 58 -24.20 -12.48 0.72
CA ARG A 58 -25.23 -11.46 0.56
C ARG A 58 -25.69 -11.36 -0.90
N ASN A 59 -26.94 -10.92 -1.10
CA ASN A 59 -27.54 -10.86 -2.43
C ASN A 59 -27.24 -9.55 -3.17
N SER A 60 -26.53 -8.60 -2.57
CA SER A 60 -26.29 -7.27 -3.12
C SER A 60 -24.81 -6.93 -3.17
N ALA A 61 -24.36 -6.38 -4.31
CA ALA A 61 -22.98 -5.91 -4.46
C ALA A 61 -22.63 -4.83 -3.40
N LYS A 62 -23.59 -3.97 -3.05
CA LYS A 62 -23.39 -2.93 -2.04
C LYS A 62 -23.09 -3.51 -0.67
N GLU A 63 -23.81 -4.55 -0.27
CA GLU A 63 -23.54 -5.25 0.99
C GLU A 63 -22.18 -5.94 0.93
N PHE A 64 -21.86 -6.60 -0.16
CA PHE A 64 -20.56 -7.26 -0.30
C PHE A 64 -19.41 -6.24 -0.16
N ILE A 65 -19.51 -5.07 -0.80
CA ILE A 65 -18.53 -3.97 -0.66
C ILE A 65 -18.42 -3.53 0.81
N HIS A 66 -19.55 -3.42 1.52
CA HIS A 66 -19.55 -3.07 2.95
C HIS A 66 -18.74 -4.09 3.78
N PHE A 67 -18.98 -5.39 3.62
CA PHE A 67 -18.23 -6.44 4.32
C PHE A 67 -16.75 -6.49 3.92
N LEU A 68 -16.43 -6.24 2.65
CA LEU A 68 -15.05 -6.09 2.19
C LEU A 68 -14.34 -4.90 2.87
N SER A 69 -15.06 -3.80 3.10
CA SER A 69 -14.55 -2.66 3.86
C SER A 69 -14.26 -3.03 5.32
N MET A 70 -15.14 -3.79 5.97
CA MET A 70 -14.91 -4.32 7.33
C MET A 70 -13.69 -5.26 7.38
N SER A 71 -13.54 -6.11 6.37
CA SER A 71 -12.36 -6.99 6.24
C SER A 71 -11.06 -6.18 6.13
N ARG A 72 -11.05 -5.07 5.39
CA ARG A 72 -9.90 -4.14 5.32
C ARG A 72 -9.59 -3.48 6.66
N GLY A 73 -10.62 -3.08 7.42
CA GLY A 73 -10.45 -2.57 8.78
C GLY A 73 -9.75 -3.58 9.67
N SER A 74 -10.20 -4.85 9.62
CA SER A 74 -9.59 -5.94 10.38
C SER A 74 -8.13 -6.23 9.98
N LEU A 75 -7.77 -6.06 8.70
CA LEU A 75 -6.38 -6.17 8.25
C LEU A 75 -5.51 -5.05 8.85
N ALA A 76 -5.99 -3.81 8.87
CA ALA A 76 -5.26 -2.67 9.44
C ALA A 76 -5.10 -2.81 10.97
N GLU A 77 -6.12 -3.32 11.64
CA GLU A 77 -6.07 -3.66 13.07
C GLU A 77 -5.00 -4.72 13.35
N LEU A 78 -5.01 -5.81 12.60
CA LEU A 78 -4.01 -6.88 12.72
C LEU A 78 -2.58 -6.38 12.45
N GLU A 79 -2.39 -5.59 11.40
CA GLU A 79 -1.10 -5.00 11.07
C GLU A 79 -0.57 -4.12 12.21
N THR A 80 -1.44 -3.30 12.79
CA THR A 80 -1.11 -2.46 13.96
C THR A 80 -0.66 -3.31 15.15
N GLN A 81 -1.38 -4.40 15.46
CA GLN A 81 -1.06 -5.31 16.56
C GLN A 81 0.27 -6.05 16.35
N LEU A 82 0.59 -6.44 15.11
CA LEU A 82 1.88 -7.03 14.74
C LEU A 82 3.03 -6.04 14.92
N LEU A 83 2.85 -4.78 14.51
CA LEU A 83 3.83 -3.71 14.73
C LEU A 83 4.05 -3.44 16.23
N LEU A 84 2.99 -3.52 17.04
CA LEU A 84 3.12 -3.46 18.51
C LEU A 84 3.97 -4.61 19.06
N CYS A 85 3.79 -5.84 18.55
CA CYS A 85 4.63 -6.98 18.96
C CYS A 85 6.12 -6.72 18.66
N VAL A 86 6.44 -6.09 17.52
CA VAL A 86 7.83 -5.70 17.19
C VAL A 86 8.32 -4.61 18.14
N GLY A 87 7.53 -3.55 18.33
CA GLY A 87 7.90 -2.42 19.19
C GLY A 87 8.10 -2.80 20.66
N LEU A 88 7.35 -3.79 21.14
CA LEU A 88 7.50 -4.35 22.50
C LEU A 88 8.64 -5.39 22.60
N GLY A 89 9.30 -5.72 21.50
CA GLY A 89 10.40 -6.70 21.47
C GLY A 89 9.93 -8.16 21.59
N TYR A 90 8.65 -8.44 21.43
CA TYR A 90 8.11 -9.81 21.49
C TYR A 90 8.48 -10.65 20.27
N VAL A 91 8.67 -10.00 19.12
CA VAL A 91 8.97 -10.64 17.85
C VAL A 91 9.98 -9.82 17.07
N GLN A 92 10.92 -10.47 16.39
CA GLN A 92 11.81 -9.81 15.44
C GLN A 92 11.07 -9.44 14.16
N GLU A 93 11.29 -8.24 13.61
CA GLU A 93 10.61 -7.75 12.41
C GLU A 93 10.72 -8.73 11.22
N GLY A 94 11.94 -9.28 11.01
CA GLY A 94 12.20 -10.24 9.94
C GLY A 94 11.34 -11.51 9.99
N ALA A 95 10.89 -11.92 11.19
CA ALA A 95 10.01 -13.07 11.35
C ALA A 95 8.57 -12.81 10.88
N LEU A 96 8.18 -11.56 10.67
CA LEU A 96 6.85 -11.16 10.22
C LEU A 96 6.77 -10.85 8.72
N THR A 97 7.87 -10.95 7.98
CA THR A 97 7.95 -10.59 6.55
C THR A 97 6.85 -11.23 5.72
N ASP A 98 6.67 -12.54 5.82
CA ASP A 98 5.62 -13.26 5.05
C ASP A 98 4.22 -12.87 5.48
N ILE A 99 4.00 -12.58 6.75
CA ILE A 99 2.71 -12.12 7.27
C ILE A 99 2.37 -10.74 6.69
N PHE A 100 3.30 -9.79 6.69
CA PHE A 100 3.10 -8.46 6.10
C PHE A 100 2.91 -8.52 4.57
N LEU A 101 3.63 -9.39 3.86
CA LEU A 101 3.42 -9.63 2.42
C LEU A 101 2.00 -10.14 2.14
N ASN A 102 1.50 -11.06 2.97
CA ASN A 102 0.14 -11.59 2.85
C ASN A 102 -0.90 -10.50 3.13
N ILE A 103 -0.74 -9.71 4.19
CA ILE A 103 -1.62 -8.56 4.52
C ILE A 103 -1.71 -7.60 3.32
N GLY A 104 -0.56 -7.20 2.77
CA GLY A 104 -0.51 -6.31 1.60
C GLY A 104 -1.19 -6.92 0.36
N SER A 105 -1.01 -8.22 0.14
CA SER A 105 -1.63 -8.94 -0.99
C SER A 105 -3.15 -9.04 -0.85
N ILE A 106 -3.63 -9.42 0.34
CA ILE A 106 -5.08 -9.48 0.65
C ILE A 106 -5.71 -8.09 0.48
N GLY A 107 -5.05 -7.03 1.00
CA GLY A 107 -5.54 -5.66 0.87
C GLY A 107 -5.71 -5.22 -0.60
N ARG A 108 -4.75 -5.56 -1.48
CA ARG A 108 -4.84 -5.29 -2.92
C ARG A 108 -5.97 -6.09 -3.58
N MET A 109 -6.11 -7.38 -3.23
CA MET A 109 -7.17 -8.24 -3.77
C MET A 109 -8.56 -7.75 -3.38
N ILE A 110 -8.75 -7.36 -2.11
CA ILE A 110 -10.02 -6.78 -1.63
C ILE A 110 -10.33 -5.49 -2.41
N LYS A 111 -9.37 -4.58 -2.55
CA LYS A 111 -9.56 -3.33 -3.31
C LYS A 111 -9.95 -3.59 -4.76
N SER A 112 -9.28 -4.54 -5.42
CA SER A 112 -9.60 -4.94 -6.79
C SER A 112 -11.03 -5.50 -6.91
N LEU A 113 -11.43 -6.34 -5.96
CA LEU A 113 -12.78 -6.92 -5.90
C LEU A 113 -13.85 -5.85 -5.69
N MET A 114 -13.62 -4.90 -4.77
CA MET A 114 -14.52 -3.77 -4.54
C MET A 114 -14.70 -2.95 -5.83
N ASN A 115 -13.61 -2.59 -6.51
CA ASN A 115 -13.66 -1.84 -7.77
C ASN A 115 -14.44 -2.59 -8.86
N THR A 116 -14.33 -3.92 -8.92
CA THR A 116 -15.08 -4.75 -9.88
C THR A 116 -16.58 -4.76 -9.55
N LEU A 117 -16.93 -4.78 -8.27
CA LEU A 117 -18.33 -4.74 -7.81
C LEU A 117 -18.98 -3.37 -8.01
N GLU A 118 -18.21 -2.29 -7.88
CA GLU A 118 -18.67 -0.90 -8.13
C GLU A 118 -18.86 -0.63 -9.63
N ASN A 119 -18.01 -1.22 -10.48
CA ASN A 119 -17.96 -0.96 -11.91
C ASN A 119 -18.07 -2.25 -12.73
N PRO A 120 -19.22 -2.95 -12.74
CA PRO A 120 -19.38 -4.24 -13.40
C PRO A 120 -19.12 -4.20 -14.92
N ASN A 121 -19.28 -3.03 -15.54
CA ASN A 121 -19.10 -2.83 -16.99
C ASN A 121 -17.63 -2.51 -17.40
N SER A 122 -16.70 -2.37 -16.45
CA SER A 122 -15.31 -2.00 -16.77
C SER A 122 -14.53 -3.14 -17.46
N LYS A 123 -14.97 -4.39 -17.33
CA LYS A 123 -14.36 -5.55 -18.00
C LYS A 123 -14.53 -5.57 -19.52
N ASN A 124 -15.45 -4.75 -20.10
CA ASN A 124 -15.71 -4.67 -21.54
C ASN A 124 -15.05 -3.47 -22.23
N ARG A 125 -14.16 -2.70 -21.56
CA ARG A 125 -13.34 -1.73 -22.29
C ARG A 125 -12.19 -2.48 -22.97
N PRO A 126 -12.13 -2.48 -24.33
CA PRO A 126 -10.91 -2.90 -25.01
C PRO A 126 -9.76 -2.04 -24.47
N SER A 127 -8.64 -2.66 -24.18
CA SER A 127 -7.41 -1.98 -23.81
C SER A 127 -7.15 -0.90 -24.85
N GLN A 128 -7.37 0.37 -24.53
CA GLN A 128 -6.87 1.46 -25.35
C GLN A 128 -5.36 1.33 -25.32
N GLN A 129 -4.79 0.88 -26.43
CA GLN A 129 -3.35 0.95 -26.67
C GLN A 129 -2.92 2.40 -26.38
N PRO A 130 -1.80 2.61 -25.66
CA PRO A 130 -1.27 3.94 -25.50
C PRO A 130 -1.03 4.51 -26.90
N ASN A 131 -1.74 5.62 -27.20
CA ASN A 131 -1.58 6.37 -28.44
C ASN A 131 -0.14 6.88 -28.46
N ASN A 132 0.70 6.20 -29.23
CA ASN A 132 2.07 6.58 -29.52
C ASN A 132 2.04 7.83 -30.42
N GLN A 133 1.69 8.99 -29.84
CA GLN A 133 1.94 10.26 -30.51
C GLN A 133 3.46 10.44 -30.54
N GLN A 134 4.05 10.17 -31.68
CA GLN A 134 5.43 10.56 -32.00
C GLN A 134 5.59 12.05 -31.74
N PRO A 135 6.62 12.47 -30.99
CA PRO A 135 6.90 13.89 -30.85
C PRO A 135 7.22 14.45 -32.23
N ASN A 136 6.44 15.48 -32.63
CA ASN A 136 6.61 16.24 -33.84
C ASN A 136 7.97 16.94 -33.79
N ASN A 137 8.91 16.46 -34.61
CA ASN A 137 10.27 16.97 -34.75
C ASN A 137 10.21 18.32 -35.49
N GLN A 138 9.86 19.41 -34.81
CA GLN A 138 10.07 20.77 -35.33
C GLN A 138 11.55 21.10 -35.12
N GLN A 139 12.29 21.17 -36.23
CA GLN A 139 13.67 21.65 -36.29
C GLN A 139 13.74 23.07 -35.73
N PRO A 140 14.70 23.37 -34.83
CA PRO A 140 14.91 24.74 -34.39
C PRO A 140 15.51 25.56 -35.53
N ASN A 141 14.84 26.69 -35.84
CA ASN A 141 15.26 27.70 -36.82
C ASN A 141 16.58 28.35 -36.36
N ASN A 142 17.61 28.18 -37.17
CA ASN A 142 18.95 28.65 -36.93
C ASN A 142 19.01 30.18 -37.16
N GLN A 143 18.75 30.98 -36.12
CA GLN A 143 19.06 32.45 -36.15
C GLN A 143 20.38 32.65 -35.42
N GLN A 144 21.38 33.10 -36.19
CA GLN A 144 22.71 33.51 -35.72
C GLN A 144 22.57 34.66 -34.70
N PRO A 145 23.24 34.62 -33.56
CA PRO A 145 23.32 35.73 -32.65
C PRO A 145 24.35 36.77 -33.19
N ASN A 146 23.89 38.01 -33.30
CA ASN A 146 24.76 39.16 -33.57
C ASN A 146 25.73 39.37 -32.40
N ASN A 147 27.00 39.62 -32.77
CA ASN A 147 28.17 39.85 -31.94
C ASN A 147 28.05 41.17 -31.14
N PRO A 148 28.08 41.21 -29.81
CA PRO A 148 28.20 42.45 -29.06
C PRO A 148 29.69 42.80 -28.81
N THR A 149 30.00 44.01 -29.14
CA THR A 149 31.28 44.72 -28.99
C THR A 149 31.82 44.66 -27.55
N THR A 150 33.09 44.31 -27.45
CA THR A 150 33.93 44.29 -26.24
C THR A 150 34.01 45.68 -25.60
N GLN A 151 33.53 45.85 -24.36
CA GLN A 151 33.93 46.93 -23.47
C GLN A 151 34.66 46.33 -22.27
N GLN A 152 35.90 46.77 -22.08
CA GLN A 152 36.76 46.42 -20.96
C GLN A 152 36.24 47.05 -19.65
N PRO A 153 36.18 46.34 -18.55
CA PRO A 153 35.96 46.94 -17.23
C PRO A 153 37.29 47.44 -16.63
N ASN A 154 37.26 48.69 -16.14
CA ASN A 154 38.33 49.34 -15.40
C ASN A 154 38.56 48.65 -14.05
N ASN A 155 39.85 48.56 -13.70
CA ASN A 155 40.40 47.95 -12.51
C ASN A 155 40.17 48.84 -11.26
N PRO A 156 39.62 48.38 -10.14
CA PRO A 156 39.66 49.15 -8.89
C PRO A 156 40.84 48.69 -8.00
N THR A 157 41.53 49.72 -7.56
CA THR A 157 42.68 49.79 -6.68
C THR A 157 42.48 49.07 -5.35
N THR A 158 43.48 48.29 -4.98
CA THR A 158 43.71 47.61 -3.71
C THR A 158 43.83 48.63 -2.56
N GLN A 159 43.01 48.49 -1.49
CA GLN A 159 43.29 49.05 -0.17
C GLN A 159 43.35 47.93 0.86
N GLN A 160 44.53 47.82 1.50
CA GLN A 160 44.81 46.93 2.61
C GLN A 160 44.10 47.42 3.89
N PRO A 161 43.62 46.55 4.76
CA PRO A 161 43.24 46.96 6.11
C PRO A 161 44.42 46.88 7.06
N ASN A 162 44.56 47.98 7.78
CA ASN A 162 45.54 48.26 8.80
C ASN A 162 45.22 47.44 10.08
N ASN A 163 46.26 46.82 10.63
CA ASN A 163 46.28 46.03 11.82
C ASN A 163 46.51 46.97 13.03
N GLN A 164 45.60 47.05 14.01
CA GLN A 164 45.96 47.57 15.34
C GLN A 164 45.33 46.74 16.44
N LYS A 165 46.23 46.21 17.27
CA LYS A 165 46.04 45.63 18.60
C LYS A 165 45.43 46.63 19.58
N THR A 166 44.55 46.18 20.41
CA THR A 166 44.68 46.19 21.90
C THR A 166 43.68 45.18 22.44
#